data_967ee4a61d056f8af3f29bc5c7091b5d
#
_entry.id   967ee4a61d056f8af3f29bc5c7091b5d
#
_cell.length_a   1.000
_cell.length_b   1.000
_cell.length_c   1.000
_cell.angle_alpha   90.00
_cell.angle_beta   90.00
_cell.angle_gamma   90.00
#
_symmetry.space_group_name_H-M   'P 1'
#
loop_
_entity.id
_entity.type
_entity.pdbx_description
1 polymer ?
#
loop_
_entity_poly.entity_id
_entity_poly.type
_entity_poly.pdbx_seq_one_letter_code
_entity_poly.pdbx_strand_id
1 'polypeptide(L)'
;MKNKHSGFSGSLGFVLASAGSAVGVGNIWRFPYLCAKDGGGLFLLVYLVLVLTFGFTLLTTDVAIGRRTKQNALNAFGTLHKKWRFLGYLTFLVPTLIMTYYSVIGGWIAKYFAVYLVSDGTQAAQDGFFTSFITSQVSPIVFMLLFLALTAWVVYRGVEKGIEKYSRYIMPVLLLLVIGIAVFSLTLSHTDDSGVTRTGLQGLAFYLKPDFTGMTLRSFLNVVLDAMSQLFFSLSVSMGIMITYGSYVKDDVDLNKANGQIEIFDTGVAFLAGVMIIPSVYVFLGVDGMASGPSLTFISLPRVFASMGGVGRIVGIVFFLALGFAALTSCVSVMETLVANCMEIFHKSRKEMCAMVGVYSLVTAVTICLGYNVFYFELTLPNGSAAQLLDVMDYISNRYVVPVVMLILFLTSTGFWNLLFRH
;
A
#
# COMPACT_ATOMS: atom_id res chain seq x y z
N MET A 1 -0.66 -30.26 22.63
CA MET A 1 0.38 -29.22 22.86
C MET A 1 -0.20 -27.92 22.33
N LYS A 2 -0.51 -26.93 23.20
CA LYS A 2 -0.88 -25.58 22.76
C LYS A 2 0.33 -24.97 22.06
N ASN A 3 0.31 -24.89 20.72
CA ASN A 3 1.26 -24.07 19.98
C ASN A 3 1.18 -22.65 20.56
N LYS A 4 2.21 -22.23 21.29
CA LYS A 4 2.40 -20.82 21.64
C LYS A 4 2.53 -20.10 20.29
N HIS A 5 1.44 -19.50 19.82
CA HIS A 5 1.56 -18.53 18.73
C HIS A 5 2.55 -17.46 19.22
N SER A 6 3.67 -17.34 18.55
CA SER A 6 4.62 -16.25 18.79
C SER A 6 3.91 -14.95 18.40
N GLY A 7 3.42 -14.21 19.39
CA GLY A 7 2.76 -12.94 19.21
C GLY A 7 3.77 -11.78 19.19
N PHE A 8 3.27 -10.55 19.08
CA PHE A 8 4.08 -9.35 19.25
C PHE A 8 4.67 -9.26 20.66
N SER A 9 5.88 -8.71 20.78
CA SER A 9 6.56 -8.57 22.07
C SER A 9 5.83 -7.59 23.01
N GLY A 10 5.15 -6.59 22.44
CA GLY A 10 4.38 -5.57 23.16
C GLY A 10 3.67 -4.60 22.23
N SER A 11 3.09 -3.53 22.80
CA SER A 11 2.30 -2.52 22.08
C SER A 11 3.11 -1.85 20.96
N LEU A 12 4.37 -1.44 21.21
CA LEU A 12 5.20 -0.79 20.21
C LEU A 12 5.49 -1.70 19.00
N GLY A 13 5.76 -2.99 19.25
CA GLY A 13 5.99 -3.96 18.18
C GLY A 13 4.75 -4.13 17.29
N PHE A 14 3.58 -4.22 17.90
CA PHE A 14 2.30 -4.26 17.19
C PHE A 14 2.07 -2.98 16.37
N VAL A 15 2.23 -1.81 16.98
CA VAL A 15 2.02 -0.52 16.31
C VAL A 15 2.93 -0.38 15.09
N LEU A 16 4.24 -0.63 15.23
CA LEU A 16 5.19 -0.47 14.13
C LEU A 16 5.00 -1.51 13.02
N ALA A 17 4.64 -2.75 13.37
CA ALA A 17 4.34 -3.76 12.37
C ALA A 17 3.04 -3.44 11.60
N SER A 18 1.99 -3.00 12.30
CA SER A 18 0.71 -2.62 11.69
C SER A 18 0.82 -1.32 10.89
N ALA A 19 1.55 -0.32 11.40
CA ALA A 19 1.87 0.88 10.63
C ALA A 19 2.70 0.54 9.38
N GLY A 20 3.63 -0.42 9.47
CA GLY A 20 4.38 -0.91 8.30
C GLY A 20 3.51 -1.65 7.28
N SER A 21 2.43 -2.29 7.73
CA SER A 21 1.42 -2.85 6.83
C SER A 21 0.59 -1.78 6.15
N ALA A 22 0.17 -0.79 6.93
CA ALA A 22 -0.66 0.32 6.48
C ALA A 22 0.11 1.25 5.53
N VAL A 23 1.31 1.69 5.93
CA VAL A 23 2.16 2.52 5.09
C VAL A 23 2.77 1.70 3.96
N GLY A 24 2.16 1.76 2.81
CA GLY A 24 2.56 1.00 1.63
C GLY A 24 2.77 1.87 0.39
N VAL A 25 2.83 1.19 -0.74
CA VAL A 25 2.87 1.83 -2.06
C VAL A 25 1.65 2.76 -2.25
N GLY A 26 0.51 2.42 -1.63
CA GLY A 26 -0.70 3.22 -1.68
C GLY A 26 -0.56 4.64 -1.14
N ASN A 27 0.21 4.83 -0.06
CA ASN A 27 0.45 6.16 0.53
C ASN A 27 1.38 7.02 -0.35
N ILE A 28 2.42 6.38 -0.93
CA ILE A 28 3.47 7.12 -1.65
C ILE A 28 3.10 7.32 -3.12
N TRP A 29 2.33 6.43 -3.70
CA TRP A 29 1.97 6.46 -5.11
C TRP A 29 0.51 6.89 -5.35
N ARG A 30 -0.46 6.10 -4.81
CA ARG A 30 -1.88 6.29 -5.13
C ARG A 30 -2.47 7.52 -4.49
N PHE A 31 -2.12 7.80 -3.24
CA PHE A 31 -2.65 8.95 -2.51
C PHE A 31 -2.32 10.29 -3.17
N PRO A 32 -1.04 10.63 -3.52
CA PRO A 32 -0.73 11.88 -4.22
C PRO A 32 -1.44 12.01 -5.57
N TYR A 33 -1.53 10.90 -6.31
CA TYR A 33 -2.26 10.87 -7.58
C TYR A 33 -3.74 11.20 -7.42
N LEU A 34 -4.44 10.53 -6.50
CA LEU A 34 -5.86 10.80 -6.25
C LEU A 34 -6.07 12.23 -5.75
N CYS A 35 -5.21 12.70 -4.86
CA CYS A 35 -5.28 14.06 -4.36
C CYS A 35 -5.15 15.08 -5.50
N ALA A 36 -4.19 14.90 -6.39
CA ALA A 36 -4.02 15.80 -7.53
C ALA A 36 -5.19 15.75 -8.52
N LYS A 37 -5.73 14.55 -8.78
CA LYS A 37 -6.87 14.32 -9.67
C LYS A 37 -8.18 14.93 -9.15
N ASP A 38 -8.40 14.84 -7.83
CA ASP A 38 -9.69 15.10 -7.19
C ASP A 38 -9.75 16.45 -6.45
N GLY A 39 -9.04 17.47 -6.96
CA GLY A 39 -9.12 18.85 -6.48
C GLY A 39 -8.23 19.18 -5.29
N GLY A 40 -7.07 18.51 -5.17
CA GLY A 40 -6.03 18.83 -4.19
C GLY A 40 -6.54 18.77 -2.75
N GLY A 41 -6.62 19.94 -2.10
CA GLY A 41 -7.07 20.06 -0.71
C GLY A 41 -8.50 19.60 -0.47
N LEU A 42 -9.36 19.52 -1.49
CA LEU A 42 -10.71 18.96 -1.33
C LEU A 42 -10.65 17.47 -1.02
N PHE A 43 -9.87 16.71 -1.82
CA PHE A 43 -9.65 15.29 -1.54
C PHE A 43 -9.04 15.08 -0.15
N LEU A 44 -8.04 15.90 0.19
CA LEU A 44 -7.39 15.84 1.51
C LEU A 44 -8.38 16.06 2.65
N LEU A 45 -9.27 17.05 2.53
CA LEU A 45 -10.30 17.32 3.53
C LEU A 45 -11.28 16.16 3.69
N VAL A 46 -11.79 15.63 2.57
CA VAL A 46 -12.70 14.47 2.57
C VAL A 46 -11.99 13.25 3.18
N TYR A 47 -10.73 13.00 2.79
CA TYR A 47 -9.93 11.90 3.31
C TYR A 47 -9.74 12.00 4.83
N LEU A 48 -9.39 13.18 5.37
CA LEU A 48 -9.23 13.39 6.80
C LEU A 48 -10.54 13.17 7.59
N VAL A 49 -11.68 13.60 7.05
CA VAL A 49 -12.98 13.32 7.69
C VAL A 49 -13.25 11.82 7.72
N LEU A 50 -12.96 11.11 6.63
CA LEU A 50 -13.15 9.66 6.56
C LEU A 50 -12.19 8.88 7.49
N VAL A 51 -10.94 9.32 7.60
CA VAL A 51 -9.97 8.76 8.55
C VAL A 51 -10.54 8.83 9.96
N LEU A 52 -10.88 10.04 10.43
CA LEU A 52 -11.34 10.27 11.80
C LEU A 52 -12.68 9.59 12.15
N THR A 53 -13.50 9.26 11.16
CA THR A 53 -14.83 8.65 11.38
C THR A 53 -14.83 7.16 11.11
N PHE A 54 -14.46 6.74 9.92
CA PHE A 54 -14.52 5.36 9.46
C PHE A 54 -13.20 4.60 9.68
N GLY A 55 -12.05 5.24 9.46
CA GLY A 55 -10.74 4.60 9.53
C GLY A 55 -10.49 3.98 10.89
N PHE A 56 -10.55 4.79 11.95
CA PHE A 56 -10.35 4.35 13.33
C PHE A 56 -11.31 3.22 13.73
N THR A 57 -12.59 3.36 13.37
CA THR A 57 -13.62 2.38 13.72
C THR A 57 -13.36 1.03 13.07
N LEU A 58 -13.06 1.02 11.76
CA LEU A 58 -12.83 -0.22 11.02
C LEU A 58 -11.52 -0.89 11.44
N LEU A 59 -10.44 -0.12 11.60
CA LEU A 59 -9.17 -0.63 12.10
C LEU A 59 -9.34 -1.28 13.48
N THR A 60 -10.04 -0.60 14.38
CA THR A 60 -10.30 -1.11 15.73
C THR A 60 -11.15 -2.37 15.69
N THR A 61 -12.13 -2.44 14.80
CA THR A 61 -13.00 -3.62 14.63
C THR A 61 -12.18 -4.82 14.16
N ASP A 62 -11.39 -4.69 13.09
CA ASP A 62 -10.58 -5.78 12.56
C ASP A 62 -9.59 -6.32 13.62
N VAL A 63 -8.87 -5.41 14.29
CA VAL A 63 -7.91 -5.80 15.33
C VAL A 63 -8.62 -6.47 16.52
N ALA A 64 -9.78 -5.95 16.95
CA ALA A 64 -10.56 -6.52 18.05
C ALA A 64 -11.10 -7.92 17.71
N ILE A 65 -11.56 -8.15 16.47
CA ILE A 65 -11.97 -9.47 15.98
C ILE A 65 -10.82 -10.47 16.14
N GLY A 66 -9.64 -10.12 15.63
CA GLY A 66 -8.46 -10.96 15.73
C GLY A 66 -8.06 -11.23 17.19
N ARG A 67 -7.97 -10.18 18.03
CA ARG A 67 -7.61 -10.31 19.45
C ARG A 67 -8.59 -11.16 20.24
N ARG A 68 -9.90 -10.96 20.02
CA ARG A 68 -10.93 -11.71 20.75
C ARG A 68 -10.98 -13.19 20.38
N THR A 69 -10.84 -13.50 19.10
CA THR A 69 -10.92 -14.88 18.60
C THR A 69 -9.61 -15.64 18.71
N LYS A 70 -8.47 -14.92 18.76
CA LYS A 70 -7.12 -15.49 18.65
C LYS A 70 -6.96 -16.33 17.38
N GLN A 71 -7.72 -16.02 16.33
CA GLN A 71 -7.75 -16.71 15.04
C GLN A 71 -7.50 -15.72 13.90
N ASN A 72 -7.05 -16.27 12.77
CA ASN A 72 -6.89 -15.51 11.54
C ASN A 72 -8.24 -15.29 10.84
N ALA A 73 -8.26 -14.40 9.87
CA ALA A 73 -9.48 -13.90 9.25
C ALA A 73 -10.44 -15.00 8.76
N LEU A 74 -9.92 -16.08 8.20
CA LEU A 74 -10.74 -17.15 7.64
C LEU A 74 -11.68 -17.79 8.68
N ASN A 75 -11.19 -18.03 9.89
CA ASN A 75 -11.94 -18.70 10.95
C ASN A 75 -12.58 -17.73 11.95
N ALA A 76 -12.01 -16.53 12.13
CA ALA A 76 -12.44 -15.57 13.13
C ALA A 76 -13.94 -15.23 13.04
N PHE A 77 -14.44 -14.93 11.85
CA PHE A 77 -15.85 -14.59 11.64
C PHE A 77 -16.79 -15.75 11.97
N GLY A 78 -16.43 -16.96 11.56
CA GLY A 78 -17.21 -18.17 11.84
C GLY A 78 -17.27 -18.53 13.32
N THR A 79 -16.22 -18.20 14.08
CA THR A 79 -16.15 -18.38 15.54
C THR A 79 -17.04 -17.38 16.27
N LEU A 80 -17.12 -16.14 15.80
CA LEU A 80 -18.03 -15.14 16.37
C LEU A 80 -19.49 -15.49 16.07
N HIS A 81 -19.80 -15.87 14.83
CA HIS A 81 -21.14 -16.31 14.46
C HIS A 81 -21.13 -17.13 13.17
N LYS A 82 -21.74 -18.32 13.19
CA LYS A 82 -21.73 -19.28 12.06
C LYS A 82 -22.20 -18.68 10.73
N LYS A 83 -23.19 -17.78 10.73
CA LYS A 83 -23.70 -17.11 9.51
C LYS A 83 -22.67 -16.22 8.83
N TRP A 84 -21.66 -15.74 9.56
CA TRP A 84 -20.64 -14.84 9.04
C TRP A 84 -19.38 -15.53 8.53
N ARG A 85 -19.36 -16.86 8.55
CA ARG A 85 -18.21 -17.65 8.07
C ARG A 85 -17.80 -17.31 6.64
N PHE A 86 -18.74 -16.94 5.78
CA PHE A 86 -18.45 -16.56 4.40
C PHE A 86 -17.59 -15.29 4.29
N LEU A 87 -17.67 -14.36 5.25
CA LEU A 87 -16.80 -13.20 5.29
C LEU A 87 -15.33 -13.58 5.45
N GLY A 88 -15.04 -14.65 6.21
CA GLY A 88 -13.69 -15.17 6.31
C GLY A 88 -13.11 -15.60 4.96
N TYR A 89 -13.91 -16.22 4.11
CA TYR A 89 -13.48 -16.58 2.76
C TYR A 89 -13.25 -15.35 1.87
N LEU A 90 -14.15 -14.35 1.95
CA LEU A 90 -13.99 -13.11 1.18
C LEU A 90 -12.77 -12.31 1.63
N THR A 91 -12.56 -12.16 2.94
CA THR A 91 -11.37 -11.47 3.47
C THR A 91 -10.06 -12.21 3.15
N PHE A 92 -10.08 -13.54 3.05
CA PHE A 92 -8.92 -14.32 2.65
C PHE A 92 -8.63 -14.23 1.14
N LEU A 93 -9.68 -14.07 0.31
CA LEU A 93 -9.51 -13.90 -1.13
C LEU A 93 -8.73 -12.63 -1.50
N VAL A 94 -8.92 -11.54 -0.73
CA VAL A 94 -8.25 -10.25 -1.00
C VAL A 94 -6.72 -10.39 -0.98
N PRO A 95 -6.06 -10.80 0.12
CA PRO A 95 -4.61 -10.93 0.15
C PRO A 95 -4.12 -12.01 -0.83
N THR A 96 -4.94 -13.03 -1.15
CA THR A 96 -4.62 -14.03 -2.18
C THR A 96 -4.47 -13.36 -3.55
N LEU A 97 -5.39 -12.49 -3.94
CA LEU A 97 -5.32 -11.75 -5.20
C LEU A 97 -4.17 -10.73 -5.19
N ILE A 98 -4.03 -9.95 -4.12
CA ILE A 98 -2.98 -8.92 -4.00
C ILE A 98 -1.58 -9.56 -4.12
N MET A 99 -1.35 -10.70 -3.49
CA MET A 99 -0.05 -11.37 -3.51
C MET A 99 0.41 -11.76 -4.92
N THR A 100 -0.52 -11.94 -5.86
CA THR A 100 -0.18 -12.30 -7.24
C THR A 100 0.61 -11.22 -7.98
N TYR A 101 0.36 -9.95 -7.69
CA TYR A 101 0.96 -8.82 -8.41
C TYR A 101 1.83 -7.90 -7.53
N TYR A 102 1.67 -7.91 -6.21
CA TYR A 102 2.36 -6.96 -5.33
C TYR A 102 3.88 -7.15 -5.34
N SER A 103 4.36 -8.40 -5.42
CA SER A 103 5.79 -8.70 -5.55
C SER A 103 6.37 -8.26 -6.90
N VAL A 104 5.56 -8.19 -7.96
CA VAL A 104 5.97 -7.66 -9.28
C VAL A 104 6.25 -6.15 -9.16
N ILE A 105 5.32 -5.40 -8.53
CA ILE A 105 5.51 -3.97 -8.26
C ILE A 105 6.75 -3.74 -7.40
N GLY A 106 6.95 -4.58 -6.35
CA GLY A 106 8.17 -4.56 -5.55
C GLY A 106 9.44 -4.77 -6.37
N GLY A 107 9.38 -5.64 -7.35
CA GLY A 107 10.47 -5.85 -8.32
C GLY A 107 10.75 -4.62 -9.19
N TRP A 108 9.72 -3.92 -9.64
CA TRP A 108 9.89 -2.66 -10.38
C TRP A 108 10.59 -1.58 -9.54
N ILE A 109 10.19 -1.46 -8.28
CA ILE A 109 10.82 -0.52 -7.34
C ILE A 109 12.29 -0.90 -7.12
N ALA A 110 12.60 -2.18 -6.94
CA ALA A 110 13.97 -2.67 -6.78
C ALA A 110 14.83 -2.41 -8.03
N LYS A 111 14.26 -2.54 -9.25
CA LYS A 111 14.94 -2.17 -10.50
C LYS A 111 15.31 -0.71 -10.53
N TYR A 112 14.36 0.18 -10.23
CA TYR A 112 14.63 1.62 -10.24
C TYR A 112 15.64 2.02 -9.17
N PHE A 113 15.53 1.46 -7.97
CA PHE A 113 16.55 1.66 -6.93
C PHE A 113 17.95 1.26 -7.41
N ALA A 114 18.06 0.09 -8.04
CA ALA A 114 19.34 -0.38 -8.58
C ALA A 114 19.89 0.55 -9.69
N VAL A 115 19.02 1.09 -10.55
CA VAL A 115 19.41 2.03 -11.60
C VAL A 115 20.04 3.29 -11.01
N TYR A 116 19.40 3.92 -10.02
CA TYR A 116 19.93 5.12 -9.36
C TYR A 116 21.18 4.82 -8.51
N LEU A 117 21.28 3.62 -7.96
CA LEU A 117 22.45 3.22 -7.16
C LEU A 117 23.70 3.06 -8.04
N VAL A 118 23.56 2.41 -9.20
CA VAL A 118 24.68 2.02 -10.07
C VAL A 118 25.03 3.12 -11.10
N SER A 119 24.05 3.91 -11.54
CA SER A 119 24.22 4.96 -12.54
C SER A 119 23.73 6.33 -12.01
N ASP A 120 23.79 7.35 -12.86
CA ASP A 120 23.23 8.68 -12.57
C ASP A 120 21.68 8.74 -12.59
N GLY A 121 21.03 7.66 -13.03
CA GLY A 121 19.58 7.55 -13.10
C GLY A 121 18.94 8.19 -14.32
N THR A 122 19.68 8.89 -15.19
CA THR A 122 19.15 9.58 -16.37
C THR A 122 18.45 8.64 -17.33
N GLN A 123 18.93 7.41 -17.46
CA GLN A 123 18.29 6.38 -18.28
C GLN A 123 16.85 6.04 -17.83
N ALA A 124 16.54 6.19 -16.54
CA ALA A 124 15.19 5.93 -16.03
C ALA A 124 14.18 7.00 -16.45
N ALA A 125 14.67 8.19 -16.86
CA ALA A 125 13.86 9.29 -17.37
C ALA A 125 13.60 9.21 -18.87
N GLN A 126 14.29 8.32 -19.60
CA GLN A 126 14.13 8.19 -21.04
C GLN A 126 12.77 7.60 -21.40
N ASP A 127 12.23 8.07 -22.53
CA ASP A 127 10.98 7.55 -23.06
C ASP A 127 11.11 6.06 -23.38
N GLY A 128 10.11 5.31 -22.95
CA GLY A 128 10.07 3.86 -23.16
C GLY A 128 10.92 3.02 -22.20
N PHE A 129 11.70 3.61 -21.28
CA PHE A 129 12.51 2.84 -20.33
C PHE A 129 11.65 1.89 -19.47
N PHE A 130 10.58 2.40 -18.89
CA PHE A 130 9.67 1.58 -18.09
C PHE A 130 9.02 0.49 -18.94
N THR A 131 8.50 0.85 -20.12
CA THR A 131 7.86 -0.11 -21.04
C THR A 131 8.84 -1.20 -21.47
N SER A 132 10.06 -0.82 -21.89
CA SER A 132 11.08 -1.80 -22.30
C SER A 132 11.50 -2.73 -21.15
N PHE A 133 11.50 -2.22 -19.91
CA PHE A 133 11.79 -3.02 -18.74
C PHE A 133 10.67 -4.03 -18.47
N ILE A 134 9.38 -3.61 -18.39
CA ILE A 134 8.27 -4.52 -18.05
C ILE A 134 7.99 -5.53 -19.16
N THR A 135 8.25 -5.20 -20.42
CA THR A 135 8.11 -6.11 -21.56
C THR A 135 9.29 -7.07 -21.75
N SER A 136 10.40 -6.86 -21.05
CA SER A 136 11.53 -7.79 -21.04
C SER A 136 11.14 -9.11 -20.36
N GLN A 137 11.58 -10.25 -20.94
CA GLN A 137 11.24 -11.58 -20.42
C GLN A 137 11.99 -11.94 -19.13
N VAL A 138 13.18 -11.40 -18.92
CA VAL A 138 14.08 -11.82 -17.83
C VAL A 138 14.17 -10.79 -16.72
N SER A 139 14.41 -9.53 -17.07
CA SER A 139 14.72 -8.48 -16.09
C SER A 139 13.64 -8.28 -15.03
N PRO A 140 12.33 -8.18 -15.36
CA PRO A 140 11.27 -8.03 -14.35
C PRO A 140 11.19 -9.22 -13.40
N ILE A 141 11.38 -10.44 -13.95
CA ILE A 141 11.35 -11.69 -13.16
C ILE A 141 12.49 -11.71 -12.16
N VAL A 142 13.71 -11.34 -12.54
CA VAL A 142 14.88 -11.33 -11.63
C VAL A 142 14.64 -10.38 -10.46
N PHE A 143 14.20 -9.14 -10.71
CA PHE A 143 13.96 -8.17 -9.64
C PHE A 143 12.76 -8.56 -8.78
N MET A 144 11.70 -9.12 -9.37
CA MET A 144 10.56 -9.69 -8.64
C MET A 144 11.01 -10.84 -7.72
N LEU A 145 11.86 -11.75 -8.20
CA LEU A 145 12.39 -12.87 -7.40
C LEU A 145 13.21 -12.38 -6.20
N LEU A 146 14.04 -11.35 -6.38
CA LEU A 146 14.84 -10.75 -5.30
C LEU A 146 13.91 -10.17 -4.24
N PHE A 147 12.87 -9.43 -4.65
CA PHE A 147 11.92 -8.83 -3.72
C PHE A 147 11.05 -9.89 -3.01
N LEU A 148 10.56 -10.90 -3.74
CA LEU A 148 9.80 -12.00 -3.17
C LEU A 148 10.63 -12.84 -2.19
N ALA A 149 11.89 -13.12 -2.52
CA ALA A 149 12.79 -13.85 -1.62
C ALA A 149 13.04 -13.11 -0.31
N LEU A 150 13.24 -11.78 -0.37
CA LEU A 150 13.37 -10.93 0.81
C LEU A 150 12.09 -10.94 1.66
N THR A 151 10.93 -10.81 1.03
CA THR A 151 9.61 -10.90 1.69
C THR A 151 9.44 -12.26 2.39
N ALA A 152 9.66 -13.34 1.68
CA ALA A 152 9.53 -14.70 2.20
C ALA A 152 10.50 -14.97 3.35
N TRP A 153 11.72 -14.45 3.27
CA TRP A 153 12.70 -14.57 4.35
C TRP A 153 12.24 -13.88 5.64
N VAL A 154 11.68 -12.67 5.55
CA VAL A 154 11.14 -11.95 6.71
C VAL A 154 9.99 -12.73 7.34
N VAL A 155 9.03 -13.22 6.53
CA VAL A 155 7.87 -14.00 7.00
C VAL A 155 8.31 -15.33 7.61
N TYR A 156 9.28 -16.01 7.01
CA TYR A 156 9.84 -17.26 7.53
C TYR A 156 10.42 -17.09 8.94
N ARG A 157 11.03 -15.93 9.25
CA ARG A 157 11.58 -15.60 10.58
C ARG A 157 10.49 -15.46 11.66
N GLY A 158 9.22 -15.35 11.27
CA GLY A 158 8.06 -15.25 12.15
C GLY A 158 7.76 -13.84 12.63
N VAL A 159 6.79 -13.72 13.53
CA VAL A 159 6.23 -12.42 13.92
C VAL A 159 7.26 -11.59 14.69
N GLU A 160 7.78 -12.08 15.79
CA GLU A 160 8.70 -11.33 16.67
C GLU A 160 10.08 -11.10 16.03
N LYS A 161 10.71 -12.18 15.53
CA LYS A 161 12.09 -12.14 14.99
C LYS A 161 12.18 -11.67 13.55
N GLY A 162 11.07 -11.66 12.82
CA GLY A 162 10.94 -11.22 11.44
C GLY A 162 10.19 -9.89 11.39
N ILE A 163 8.86 -9.95 11.33
CA ILE A 163 7.98 -8.81 11.05
C ILE A 163 8.23 -7.66 12.02
N GLU A 164 8.09 -7.89 13.32
CA GLU A 164 8.28 -6.85 14.34
C GLU A 164 9.69 -6.27 14.32
N LYS A 165 10.71 -7.16 14.29
CA LYS A 165 12.10 -6.72 14.31
C LYS A 165 12.42 -5.79 13.13
N TYR A 166 12.05 -6.19 11.91
CA TYR A 166 12.37 -5.37 10.72
C TYR A 166 11.52 -4.11 10.67
N SER A 167 10.22 -4.15 11.01
CA SER A 167 9.37 -2.97 11.07
C SER A 167 9.90 -1.93 12.07
N ARG A 168 10.46 -2.37 13.20
CA ARG A 168 11.05 -1.48 14.22
C ARG A 168 12.19 -0.62 13.69
N TYR A 169 12.96 -1.12 12.71
CA TYR A 169 14.04 -0.35 12.08
C TYR A 169 13.57 0.37 10.81
N ILE A 170 12.79 -0.32 9.98
CA ILE A 170 12.36 0.20 8.69
C ILE A 170 11.45 1.43 8.86
N MET A 171 10.48 1.39 9.79
CA MET A 171 9.47 2.44 9.89
C MET A 171 10.04 3.82 10.29
N PRO A 172 10.92 3.93 11.30
CA PRO A 172 11.55 5.23 11.60
C PRO A 172 12.45 5.73 10.45
N VAL A 173 13.20 4.83 9.80
CA VAL A 173 14.04 5.20 8.65
C VAL A 173 13.18 5.69 7.49
N LEU A 174 12.12 4.97 7.14
CA LEU A 174 11.16 5.38 6.11
C LEU A 174 10.59 6.77 6.38
N LEU A 175 10.15 7.02 7.62
CA LEU A 175 9.61 8.34 8.01
C LEU A 175 10.64 9.45 7.82
N LEU A 176 11.89 9.23 8.24
CA LEU A 176 12.98 10.19 8.05
C LEU A 176 13.28 10.46 6.58
N LEU A 177 13.29 9.41 5.73
CA LEU A 177 13.51 9.56 4.29
C LEU A 177 12.37 10.35 3.64
N VAL A 178 11.13 10.07 3.98
CA VAL A 178 9.95 10.78 3.45
C VAL A 178 9.96 12.26 3.89
N ILE A 179 10.24 12.54 5.18
CA ILE A 179 10.38 13.92 5.67
C ILE A 179 11.50 14.65 4.94
N GLY A 180 12.66 14.01 4.77
CA GLY A 180 13.80 14.61 4.09
C GLY A 180 13.47 15.04 2.66
N ILE A 181 12.84 14.17 1.87
CA ILE A 181 12.43 14.52 0.50
C ILE A 181 11.29 15.54 0.51
N ALA A 182 10.33 15.43 1.44
CA ALA A 182 9.21 16.38 1.55
C ALA A 182 9.73 17.80 1.83
N VAL A 183 10.66 17.96 2.77
CA VAL A 183 11.30 19.27 3.04
C VAL A 183 12.09 19.75 1.82
N PHE A 184 12.86 18.87 1.19
CA PHE A 184 13.60 19.20 -0.02
C PHE A 184 12.69 19.66 -1.15
N SER A 185 11.54 19.00 -1.37
CA SER A 185 10.59 19.34 -2.43
C SER A 185 10.05 20.78 -2.33
N LEU A 186 9.93 21.31 -1.12
CA LEU A 186 9.49 22.69 -0.88
C LEU A 186 10.54 23.74 -1.26
N THR A 187 11.81 23.37 -1.33
CA THR A 187 12.90 24.27 -1.71
C THR A 187 13.11 24.34 -3.23
N LEU A 188 12.41 23.49 -4.00
CA LEU A 188 12.56 23.42 -5.45
C LEU A 188 12.03 24.69 -6.13
N SER A 189 12.73 25.11 -7.21
CA SER A 189 12.29 26.15 -8.11
C SER A 189 12.83 25.84 -9.51
N HIS A 190 11.99 25.97 -10.52
CA HIS A 190 12.36 25.73 -11.92
C HIS A 190 11.64 26.71 -12.84
N THR A 191 12.35 27.23 -13.83
CA THR A 191 11.79 28.04 -14.91
C THR A 191 11.73 27.18 -16.16
N ASP A 192 10.54 27.00 -16.73
CA ASP A 192 10.37 26.24 -17.96
C ASP A 192 10.83 27.01 -19.21
N ASP A 193 10.84 26.33 -20.36
CA ASP A 193 11.27 26.92 -21.65
C ASP A 193 10.38 28.09 -22.10
N SER A 194 9.16 28.22 -21.54
CA SER A 194 8.25 29.35 -21.79
C SER A 194 8.50 30.56 -20.84
N GLY A 195 9.47 30.46 -19.94
CA GLY A 195 9.81 31.51 -18.97
C GLY A 195 8.92 31.52 -17.72
N VAL A 196 8.08 30.54 -17.52
CA VAL A 196 7.24 30.43 -16.32
C VAL A 196 8.02 29.78 -15.19
N THR A 197 8.19 30.51 -14.08
CA THR A 197 8.85 29.99 -12.87
C THR A 197 7.81 29.39 -11.95
N ARG A 198 8.02 28.11 -11.58
CA ARG A 198 7.22 27.38 -10.59
C ARG A 198 8.07 27.04 -9.38
N THR A 199 7.47 27.10 -8.20
CA THR A 199 8.14 26.82 -6.92
C THR A 199 7.47 25.70 -6.15
N GLY A 200 8.22 25.01 -5.27
CA GLY A 200 7.68 23.98 -4.41
C GLY A 200 6.57 24.48 -3.47
N LEU A 201 6.66 25.73 -3.02
CA LEU A 201 5.60 26.35 -2.20
C LEU A 201 4.30 26.57 -2.98
N GLN A 202 4.37 26.90 -4.27
CA GLN A 202 3.19 26.95 -5.14
C GLN A 202 2.56 25.56 -5.32
N GLY A 203 3.39 24.52 -5.48
CA GLY A 203 2.92 23.14 -5.51
C GLY A 203 2.30 22.70 -4.18
N LEU A 204 2.84 23.13 -3.04
CA LEU A 204 2.22 22.91 -1.73
C LEU A 204 0.88 23.63 -1.61
N ALA A 205 0.78 24.86 -2.10
CA ALA A 205 -0.49 25.60 -2.12
C ALA A 205 -1.55 24.89 -2.98
N PHE A 206 -1.17 24.33 -4.13
CA PHE A 206 -2.05 23.48 -4.95
C PHE A 206 -2.53 22.22 -4.17
N TYR A 207 -1.62 21.58 -3.45
CA TYR A 207 -1.93 20.39 -2.65
C TYR A 207 -2.91 20.67 -1.50
N LEU A 208 -2.74 21.82 -0.81
CA LEU A 208 -3.50 22.14 0.40
C LEU A 208 -4.79 22.93 0.14
N LYS A 209 -4.85 23.67 -0.96
CA LYS A 209 -6.01 24.54 -1.27
C LYS A 209 -7.14 23.69 -1.86
N PRO A 210 -8.33 23.64 -1.18
CA PRO A 210 -9.48 22.97 -1.75
C PRO A 210 -9.97 23.71 -3.02
N ASP A 211 -10.15 22.94 -4.10
CA ASP A 211 -10.71 23.48 -5.34
C ASP A 211 -12.12 22.91 -5.55
N PHE A 212 -13.11 23.79 -5.52
CA PHE A 212 -14.52 23.47 -5.76
C PHE A 212 -14.99 23.94 -7.15
N THR A 213 -14.10 24.41 -8.00
CA THR A 213 -14.44 24.96 -9.30
C THR A 213 -15.09 23.89 -10.19
N GLY A 214 -16.29 24.17 -10.68
CA GLY A 214 -17.05 23.22 -11.52
C GLY A 214 -17.55 21.97 -10.81
N MET A 215 -17.52 21.93 -9.46
CA MET A 215 -17.93 20.78 -8.67
C MET A 215 -19.44 20.51 -8.84
N THR A 216 -19.77 19.30 -9.29
CA THR A 216 -21.14 18.76 -9.31
C THR A 216 -21.31 17.75 -8.19
N LEU A 217 -22.56 17.44 -7.81
CA LEU A 217 -22.84 16.40 -6.82
C LEU A 217 -22.21 15.05 -7.25
N ARG A 218 -22.26 14.73 -8.53
CA ARG A 218 -21.67 13.48 -9.06
C ARG A 218 -20.15 13.47 -8.91
N SER A 219 -19.47 14.57 -9.25
CA SER A 219 -18.01 14.68 -9.08
C SER A 219 -17.61 14.63 -7.61
N PHE A 220 -18.34 15.29 -6.73
CA PHE A 220 -18.12 15.22 -5.28
C PHE A 220 -18.25 13.78 -4.74
N LEU A 221 -19.30 13.05 -5.15
CA LEU A 221 -19.47 11.65 -4.76
C LEU A 221 -18.33 10.78 -5.26
N ASN A 222 -17.77 11.04 -6.44
CA ASN A 222 -16.58 10.33 -6.92
C ASN A 222 -15.37 10.62 -6.04
N VAL A 223 -15.14 11.87 -5.62
CA VAL A 223 -14.06 12.22 -4.68
C VAL A 223 -14.23 11.44 -3.36
N VAL A 224 -15.44 11.36 -2.82
CA VAL A 224 -15.74 10.59 -1.60
C VAL A 224 -15.43 9.10 -1.80
N LEU A 225 -15.83 8.51 -2.93
CA LEU A 225 -15.58 7.10 -3.23
C LEU A 225 -14.08 6.81 -3.42
N ASP A 226 -13.34 7.69 -4.10
CA ASP A 226 -11.92 7.57 -4.29
C ASP A 226 -11.16 7.72 -2.95
N ALA A 227 -11.57 8.66 -2.10
CA ALA A 227 -11.02 8.84 -0.76
C ALA A 227 -11.32 7.64 0.16
N MET A 228 -12.55 7.10 0.13
CA MET A 228 -12.89 5.86 0.83
C MET A 228 -12.03 4.69 0.37
N SER A 229 -11.96 4.47 -0.94
CA SER A 229 -11.14 3.39 -1.50
C SER A 229 -9.67 3.51 -1.12
N GLN A 230 -9.14 4.74 -1.07
CA GLN A 230 -7.77 5.00 -0.63
C GLN A 230 -7.59 4.68 0.86
N LEU A 231 -8.51 5.14 1.71
CA LEU A 231 -8.46 4.90 3.16
C LEU A 231 -8.38 3.40 3.47
N PHE A 232 -9.20 2.61 2.82
CA PHE A 232 -9.30 1.19 3.09
C PHE A 232 -8.07 0.42 2.63
N PHE A 233 -7.57 0.79 1.45
CA PHE A 233 -6.34 0.22 0.92
C PHE A 233 -5.15 0.58 1.81
N SER A 234 -5.06 1.86 2.24
CA SER A 234 -4.00 2.38 3.08
C SER A 234 -3.96 1.66 4.44
N LEU A 235 -5.06 1.64 5.18
CA LEU A 235 -5.12 1.01 6.50
C LEU A 235 -5.09 -0.53 6.48
N SER A 236 -5.06 -1.16 5.30
CA SER A 236 -5.12 -2.62 5.16
C SER A 236 -6.32 -3.27 5.89
N VAL A 237 -7.43 -2.54 6.04
CA VAL A 237 -8.66 -3.02 6.70
C VAL A 237 -9.51 -3.85 5.74
N SER A 238 -10.33 -4.74 6.28
CA SER A 238 -11.21 -5.66 5.54
C SER A 238 -10.48 -6.64 4.59
N MET A 239 -9.15 -6.71 4.68
CA MET A 239 -8.29 -7.62 3.90
C MET A 239 -7.79 -8.81 4.73
N GLY A 240 -8.29 -8.96 5.95
CA GLY A 240 -7.84 -10.00 6.88
C GLY A 240 -6.48 -9.77 7.52
N ILE A 241 -5.73 -8.75 7.09
CA ILE A 241 -4.39 -8.45 7.58
C ILE A 241 -4.47 -7.95 9.03
N MET A 242 -5.31 -6.96 9.32
CA MET A 242 -5.45 -6.41 10.66
C MET A 242 -6.11 -7.39 11.62
N ILE A 243 -6.97 -8.30 11.14
CA ILE A 243 -7.49 -9.43 11.94
C ILE A 243 -6.35 -10.39 12.32
N THR A 244 -5.51 -10.76 11.35
CA THR A 244 -4.36 -11.63 11.59
C THR A 244 -3.38 -11.00 12.59
N TYR A 245 -3.03 -9.73 12.43
CA TYR A 245 -2.17 -9.02 13.37
C TYR A 245 -2.83 -8.87 14.74
N GLY A 246 -4.13 -8.58 14.78
CA GLY A 246 -4.93 -8.56 15.99
C GLY A 246 -4.87 -9.87 16.78
N SER A 247 -4.84 -11.03 16.10
CA SER A 247 -4.72 -12.35 16.76
C SER A 247 -3.40 -12.54 17.51
N TYR A 248 -2.35 -11.78 17.13
CA TYR A 248 -1.03 -11.80 17.75
C TYR A 248 -0.88 -10.78 18.90
N VAL A 249 -1.85 -9.88 19.07
CA VAL A 249 -1.83 -8.84 20.11
C VAL A 249 -2.12 -9.45 21.47
N LYS A 250 -1.34 -9.05 22.47
CA LYS A 250 -1.56 -9.43 23.88
C LYS A 250 -2.81 -8.75 24.44
N ASP A 251 -3.41 -9.36 25.45
CA ASP A 251 -4.68 -8.88 26.03
C ASP A 251 -4.51 -7.60 26.85
N ASP A 252 -3.30 -7.32 27.35
CA ASP A 252 -2.93 -6.13 28.12
C ASP A 252 -2.70 -4.86 27.27
N VAL A 253 -2.67 -4.98 25.93
CA VAL A 253 -2.48 -3.83 25.03
C VAL A 253 -3.76 -3.01 24.93
N ASP A 254 -3.66 -1.71 25.19
CA ASP A 254 -4.74 -0.75 24.89
C ASP A 254 -4.88 -0.57 23.37
N LEU A 255 -5.96 -1.16 22.81
CA LEU A 255 -6.22 -1.11 21.38
C LEU A 255 -6.54 0.30 20.88
N ASN A 256 -7.26 1.10 21.66
CA ASN A 256 -7.63 2.45 21.22
C ASN A 256 -6.40 3.32 21.05
N LYS A 257 -5.49 3.25 22.02
CA LYS A 257 -4.21 3.96 21.93
C LYS A 257 -3.33 3.44 20.80
N ALA A 258 -3.21 2.12 20.66
CA ALA A 258 -2.38 1.51 19.62
C ALA A 258 -2.92 1.80 18.21
N ASN A 259 -4.23 1.65 18.00
CA ASN A 259 -4.85 1.90 16.69
C ASN A 259 -4.82 3.38 16.31
N GLY A 260 -5.02 4.30 17.28
CA GLY A 260 -4.83 5.73 17.02
C GLY A 260 -3.39 6.07 16.60
N GLN A 261 -2.38 5.41 17.18
CA GLN A 261 -0.98 5.58 16.76
C GLN A 261 -0.74 5.05 15.34
N ILE A 262 -1.33 3.91 14.96
CA ILE A 262 -1.22 3.34 13.61
C ILE A 262 -1.83 4.30 12.60
N GLU A 263 -3.04 4.79 12.87
CA GLU A 263 -3.77 5.69 11.98
C GLU A 263 -3.07 7.05 11.81
N ILE A 264 -2.57 7.64 12.90
CA ILE A 264 -1.77 8.88 12.84
C ILE A 264 -0.50 8.67 12.01
N PHE A 265 0.16 7.53 12.17
CA PHE A 265 1.37 7.23 11.42
C PHE A 265 1.07 7.05 9.93
N ASP A 266 0.05 6.28 9.58
CA ASP A 266 -0.38 6.04 8.20
C ASP A 266 -0.79 7.34 7.49
N THR A 267 -1.70 8.11 8.12
CA THR A 267 -2.19 9.39 7.59
C THR A 267 -1.06 10.42 7.49
N GLY A 268 -0.18 10.47 8.49
CA GLY A 268 0.98 11.36 8.49
C GLY A 268 1.94 11.06 7.33
N VAL A 269 2.24 9.79 7.07
CA VAL A 269 3.08 9.40 5.93
C VAL A 269 2.38 9.67 4.60
N ALA A 270 1.08 9.39 4.47
CA ALA A 270 0.30 9.73 3.27
C ALA A 270 0.34 11.24 2.98
N PHE A 271 0.12 12.06 4.01
CA PHE A 271 0.21 13.51 3.92
C PHE A 271 1.61 13.98 3.48
N LEU A 272 2.66 13.48 4.11
CA LEU A 272 4.05 13.81 3.78
C LEU A 272 4.43 13.34 2.37
N ALA A 273 3.91 12.20 1.92
CA ALA A 273 4.08 11.72 0.54
C ALA A 273 3.43 12.68 -0.47
N GLY A 274 2.26 13.24 -0.14
CA GLY A 274 1.66 14.31 -0.94
C GLY A 274 2.55 15.54 -1.02
N VAL A 275 3.12 16.00 0.11
CA VAL A 275 4.10 17.11 0.16
C VAL A 275 5.38 16.77 -0.62
N MET A 276 5.82 15.53 -0.60
CA MET A 276 7.02 15.07 -1.31
C MET A 276 6.82 15.08 -2.83
N ILE A 277 5.69 14.59 -3.31
CA ILE A 277 5.46 14.29 -4.73
C ILE A 277 4.81 15.46 -5.45
N ILE A 278 3.72 16.01 -4.93
CA ILE A 278 2.93 17.03 -5.64
C ILE A 278 3.75 18.29 -5.91
N PRO A 279 4.46 18.90 -4.94
CA PRO A 279 5.33 20.03 -5.22
C PRO A 279 6.44 19.72 -6.23
N SER A 280 7.08 18.53 -6.12
CA SER A 280 8.14 18.15 -7.05
C SER A 280 7.66 18.06 -8.50
N VAL A 281 6.50 17.39 -8.70
CA VAL A 281 5.91 17.26 -10.04
C VAL A 281 5.40 18.61 -10.56
N TYR A 282 4.76 19.41 -9.69
CA TYR A 282 4.26 20.74 -10.03
C TYR A 282 5.37 21.66 -10.57
N VAL A 283 6.53 21.66 -9.92
CA VAL A 283 7.68 22.50 -10.29
C VAL A 283 8.20 22.19 -11.69
N PHE A 284 8.35 20.91 -12.03
CA PHE A 284 9.01 20.50 -13.28
C PHE A 284 8.05 20.18 -14.41
N LEU A 285 6.86 19.63 -14.11
CA LEU A 285 5.90 19.15 -15.11
C LEU A 285 4.56 19.88 -15.10
N GLY A 286 4.35 20.78 -14.12
CA GLY A 286 3.06 21.47 -13.96
C GLY A 286 1.94 20.53 -13.50
N VAL A 287 0.69 21.02 -13.59
CA VAL A 287 -0.50 20.27 -13.17
C VAL A 287 -0.75 19.04 -14.05
N ASP A 288 -0.47 19.16 -15.36
CA ASP A 288 -0.70 18.07 -16.33
C ASP A 288 0.18 16.82 -16.04
N GLY A 289 1.36 17.02 -15.46
CA GLY A 289 2.24 15.91 -15.06
C GLY A 289 1.70 15.02 -13.94
N MET A 290 0.69 15.48 -13.22
CA MET A 290 0.14 14.76 -12.05
C MET A 290 -0.95 13.74 -12.41
N ALA A 291 -1.51 13.80 -13.62
CA ALA A 291 -2.69 13.02 -14.01
C ALA A 291 -2.41 11.55 -14.40
N SER A 292 -1.19 11.05 -14.24
CA SER A 292 -0.74 9.82 -14.91
C SER A 292 -0.79 8.51 -14.10
N GLY A 293 -1.45 8.47 -12.94
CA GLY A 293 -1.62 7.23 -12.15
C GLY A 293 -0.28 6.51 -11.84
N PRO A 294 -0.17 5.19 -12.12
CA PRO A 294 1.09 4.43 -11.94
C PRO A 294 2.30 5.02 -12.65
N SER A 295 2.07 5.65 -13.80
CA SER A 295 3.12 6.32 -14.57
C SER A 295 3.75 7.49 -13.82
N LEU A 296 3.05 8.07 -12.83
CA LEU A 296 3.60 9.11 -11.96
C LEU A 296 4.92 8.67 -11.31
N THR A 297 4.93 7.46 -10.75
CA THR A 297 6.11 6.97 -10.00
C THR A 297 7.23 6.48 -10.91
N PHE A 298 6.91 5.81 -12.02
CA PHE A 298 7.91 5.13 -12.85
C PHE A 298 8.28 5.89 -14.14
N ILE A 299 7.55 6.96 -14.47
CA ILE A 299 7.82 7.80 -15.65
C ILE A 299 8.02 9.26 -15.23
N SER A 300 7.02 9.89 -14.57
CA SER A 300 7.08 11.32 -14.27
C SER A 300 8.15 11.67 -13.24
N LEU A 301 8.21 10.95 -12.12
CA LEU A 301 9.21 11.22 -11.07
C LEU A 301 10.66 11.00 -11.53
N PRO A 302 11.03 9.97 -12.30
CA PRO A 302 12.36 9.89 -12.89
C PRO A 302 12.73 11.08 -13.77
N ARG A 303 11.78 11.64 -14.55
CA ARG A 303 12.00 12.85 -15.32
C ARG A 303 12.24 14.07 -14.43
N VAL A 304 11.45 14.19 -13.35
CA VAL A 304 11.66 15.24 -12.33
C VAL A 304 13.06 15.10 -11.72
N PHE A 305 13.50 13.89 -11.36
CA PHE A 305 14.84 13.68 -10.79
C PHE A 305 15.95 14.00 -11.81
N ALA A 306 15.78 13.62 -13.07
CA ALA A 306 16.73 13.98 -14.13
C ALA A 306 16.86 15.50 -14.31
N SER A 307 15.76 16.24 -14.21
CA SER A 307 15.75 17.71 -14.27
C SER A 307 16.43 18.38 -13.07
N MET A 308 16.64 17.68 -11.96
CA MET A 308 17.39 18.16 -10.78
C MET A 308 18.92 18.06 -10.95
N GLY A 309 19.42 17.51 -12.06
CA GLY A 309 20.85 17.30 -12.30
C GLY A 309 21.49 16.33 -11.29
N GLY A 310 22.69 16.60 -10.80
CA GLY A 310 23.42 15.70 -9.91
C GLY A 310 22.72 15.40 -8.58
N VAL A 311 21.89 16.30 -8.07
CA VAL A 311 21.09 16.08 -6.85
C VAL A 311 19.98 15.05 -7.11
N GLY A 312 19.44 14.98 -8.32
CA GLY A 312 18.38 14.06 -8.68
C GLY A 312 18.73 12.59 -8.50
N ARG A 313 20.00 12.22 -8.67
CA ARG A 313 20.47 10.85 -8.35
C ARG A 313 20.26 10.52 -6.88
N ILE A 314 20.67 11.42 -5.98
CA ILE A 314 20.55 11.20 -4.53
C ILE A 314 19.07 11.13 -4.14
N VAL A 315 18.25 12.05 -4.65
CA VAL A 315 16.80 12.06 -4.42
C VAL A 315 16.17 10.78 -4.94
N GLY A 316 16.55 10.29 -6.11
CA GLY A 316 16.07 9.02 -6.69
C GLY A 316 16.44 7.81 -5.83
N ILE A 317 17.69 7.72 -5.33
CA ILE A 317 18.11 6.66 -4.40
C ILE A 317 17.23 6.68 -3.15
N VAL A 318 17.10 7.84 -2.51
CA VAL A 318 16.34 8.01 -1.25
C VAL A 318 14.86 7.70 -1.47
N PHE A 319 14.28 8.18 -2.57
CA PHE A 319 12.88 7.94 -2.92
C PHE A 319 12.58 6.46 -3.15
N PHE A 320 13.33 5.79 -4.03
CA PHE A 320 13.09 4.37 -4.33
C PHE A 320 13.45 3.46 -3.17
N LEU A 321 14.38 3.86 -2.28
CA LEU A 321 14.63 3.15 -1.02
C LEU A 321 13.44 3.26 -0.06
N ALA A 322 12.90 4.47 0.12
CA ALA A 322 11.72 4.69 0.96
C ALA A 322 10.50 3.91 0.42
N LEU A 323 10.25 3.99 -0.90
CA LEU A 323 9.19 3.26 -1.57
C LEU A 323 9.40 1.73 -1.46
N GLY A 324 10.65 1.26 -1.55
CA GLY A 324 11.02 -0.14 -1.36
C GLY A 324 10.74 -0.65 0.05
N PHE A 325 11.01 0.16 1.07
CA PHE A 325 10.68 -0.17 2.46
C PHE A 325 9.17 -0.24 2.68
N ALA A 326 8.41 0.74 2.16
CA ALA A 326 6.95 0.73 2.22
C ALA A 326 6.35 -0.49 1.50
N ALA A 327 6.84 -0.80 0.30
CA ALA A 327 6.42 -1.98 -0.44
C ALA A 327 6.73 -3.29 0.30
N LEU A 328 7.94 -3.39 0.88
CA LEU A 328 8.38 -4.61 1.57
C LEU A 328 7.54 -4.89 2.82
N THR A 329 7.31 -3.89 3.68
CA THR A 329 6.53 -4.08 4.91
C THR A 329 5.08 -4.46 4.63
N SER A 330 4.47 -3.89 3.61
CA SER A 330 3.11 -4.26 3.17
C SER A 330 3.08 -5.65 2.52
N CYS A 331 4.04 -6.00 1.66
CA CYS A 331 4.11 -7.34 1.05
C CYS A 331 4.32 -8.43 2.11
N VAL A 332 5.13 -8.16 3.13
CA VAL A 332 5.34 -9.05 4.28
C VAL A 332 4.04 -9.30 5.02
N SER A 333 3.21 -8.28 5.26
CA SER A 333 1.93 -8.45 5.97
C SER A 333 0.89 -9.21 5.15
N VAL A 334 0.85 -8.98 3.82
CA VAL A 334 0.01 -9.77 2.90
C VAL A 334 0.42 -11.24 2.93
N MET A 335 1.73 -11.52 2.77
CA MET A 335 2.26 -12.89 2.79
C MET A 335 2.06 -13.56 4.15
N GLU A 336 2.28 -12.84 5.27
CA GLU A 336 2.02 -13.36 6.62
C GLU A 336 0.57 -13.76 6.79
N THR A 337 -0.36 -12.93 6.32
CA THR A 337 -1.80 -13.24 6.38
C THR A 337 -2.13 -14.54 5.67
N LEU A 338 -1.56 -14.77 4.48
CA LEU A 338 -1.73 -16.03 3.75
C LEU A 338 -1.13 -17.21 4.51
N VAL A 339 0.11 -17.08 4.96
CA VAL A 339 0.82 -18.14 5.69
C VAL A 339 0.07 -18.51 6.97
N ALA A 340 -0.36 -17.52 7.76
CA ALA A 340 -1.07 -17.73 9.01
C ALA A 340 -2.42 -18.44 8.80
N ASN A 341 -3.20 -18.00 7.82
CA ASN A 341 -4.47 -18.66 7.48
C ASN A 341 -4.23 -20.10 6.96
N CYS A 342 -3.22 -20.31 6.11
CA CYS A 342 -2.86 -21.65 5.64
C CYS A 342 -2.40 -22.58 6.79
N MET A 343 -1.66 -22.06 7.78
CA MET A 343 -1.29 -22.84 8.97
C MET A 343 -2.53 -23.33 9.75
N GLU A 344 -3.57 -22.49 9.86
CA GLU A 344 -4.83 -22.89 10.51
C GLU A 344 -5.63 -23.91 9.70
N ILE A 345 -5.65 -23.78 8.36
CA ILE A 345 -6.41 -24.69 7.47
C ILE A 345 -5.76 -26.07 7.41
N PHE A 346 -4.45 -26.09 7.12
CA PHE A 346 -3.73 -27.33 6.83
C PHE A 346 -3.10 -27.97 8.07
N HIS A 347 -3.11 -27.28 9.21
CA HIS A 347 -2.47 -27.73 10.46
C HIS A 347 -1.00 -28.10 10.29
N LYS A 348 -0.30 -27.34 9.43
CA LYS A 348 1.11 -27.55 9.07
C LYS A 348 2.01 -26.48 9.70
N SER A 349 3.31 -26.77 9.70
CA SER A 349 4.31 -25.83 10.24
C SER A 349 4.43 -24.55 9.40
N ARG A 350 4.88 -23.47 10.04
CA ARG A 350 5.19 -22.20 9.34
C ARG A 350 6.13 -22.41 8.15
N LYS A 351 7.15 -23.26 8.30
CA LYS A 351 8.12 -23.55 7.23
C LYS A 351 7.45 -24.11 5.97
N GLU A 352 6.55 -25.10 6.16
CA GLU A 352 5.83 -25.72 5.05
C GLU A 352 4.88 -24.73 4.38
N MET A 353 4.17 -23.92 5.18
CA MET A 353 3.22 -22.94 4.65
C MET A 353 3.90 -21.76 3.98
N CYS A 354 5.04 -21.29 4.49
CA CYS A 354 5.87 -20.30 3.78
C CYS A 354 6.36 -20.83 2.43
N ALA A 355 6.74 -22.09 2.35
CA ALA A 355 7.15 -22.69 1.09
C ALA A 355 5.95 -22.78 0.11
N MET A 356 4.79 -23.23 0.57
CA MET A 356 3.58 -23.33 -0.25
C MET A 356 3.12 -21.97 -0.77
N VAL A 357 3.00 -20.97 0.11
CA VAL A 357 2.62 -19.60 -0.28
C VAL A 357 3.70 -18.97 -1.15
N GLY A 358 4.98 -19.25 -0.87
CA GLY A 358 6.09 -18.81 -1.71
C GLY A 358 6.03 -19.36 -3.13
N VAL A 359 5.73 -20.65 -3.31
CA VAL A 359 5.53 -21.27 -4.64
C VAL A 359 4.31 -20.68 -5.34
N TYR A 360 3.19 -20.51 -4.62
CA TYR A 360 1.99 -19.85 -5.17
C TYR A 360 2.33 -18.44 -5.69
N SER A 361 2.99 -17.63 -4.84
CA SER A 361 3.39 -16.26 -5.19
C SER A 361 4.36 -16.22 -6.36
N LEU A 362 5.31 -17.15 -6.40
CA LEU A 362 6.28 -17.29 -7.48
C LEU A 362 5.59 -17.56 -8.82
N VAL A 363 4.74 -18.59 -8.87
CA VAL A 363 4.04 -18.99 -10.11
C VAL A 363 3.15 -17.86 -10.62
N THR A 364 2.35 -17.27 -9.74
CA THR A 364 1.42 -16.20 -10.11
C THR A 364 2.16 -14.92 -10.52
N ALA A 365 3.20 -14.51 -9.80
CA ALA A 365 3.97 -13.32 -10.13
C ALA A 365 4.77 -13.47 -11.43
N VAL A 366 5.33 -14.67 -11.72
CA VAL A 366 5.95 -14.95 -13.02
C VAL A 366 4.92 -14.86 -14.14
N THR A 367 3.72 -15.41 -13.95
CA THR A 367 2.62 -15.29 -14.92
C THR A 367 2.28 -13.82 -15.19
N ILE A 368 2.22 -12.98 -14.14
CA ILE A 368 1.97 -11.54 -14.29
C ILE A 368 3.12 -10.84 -15.04
N CYS A 369 4.39 -11.15 -14.72
CA CYS A 369 5.52 -10.60 -15.48
C CYS A 369 5.45 -10.98 -16.96
N LEU A 370 5.09 -12.23 -17.28
CA LEU A 370 4.93 -12.70 -18.64
C LEU A 370 3.66 -12.15 -19.32
N GLY A 371 2.72 -11.62 -18.57
CA GLY A 371 1.52 -10.94 -19.08
C GLY A 371 1.81 -9.68 -19.88
N TYR A 372 3.01 -9.11 -19.74
CA TYR A 372 3.45 -7.95 -20.53
C TYR A 372 4.16 -8.33 -21.84
N ASN A 373 4.40 -9.61 -22.10
CA ASN A 373 5.12 -10.11 -23.28
C ASN A 373 4.54 -11.43 -23.84
N VAL A 374 4.91 -12.58 -23.24
CA VAL A 374 4.53 -13.92 -23.76
C VAL A 374 3.03 -14.16 -23.70
N PHE A 375 2.38 -13.76 -22.60
CA PHE A 375 0.94 -13.88 -22.37
C PHE A 375 0.23 -12.52 -22.53
N TYR A 376 0.77 -11.66 -23.40
CA TYR A 376 0.19 -10.34 -23.61
C TYR A 376 -1.27 -10.42 -24.08
N PHE A 377 -2.12 -9.73 -23.36
CA PHE A 377 -3.48 -9.42 -23.79
C PHE A 377 -3.86 -8.04 -23.25
N GLU A 378 -4.84 -7.42 -23.86
CA GLU A 378 -5.39 -6.14 -23.44
C GLU A 378 -6.89 -6.23 -23.36
N LEU A 379 -7.45 -5.84 -22.22
CA LEU A 379 -8.87 -5.76 -21.97
C LEU A 379 -9.27 -4.33 -21.66
N THR A 380 -10.40 -3.88 -22.14
CA THR A 380 -11.01 -2.62 -21.70
C THR A 380 -11.80 -2.87 -20.42
N LEU A 381 -11.36 -2.28 -19.31
CA LEU A 381 -12.08 -2.36 -18.04
C LEU A 381 -13.38 -1.55 -18.09
N PRO A 382 -14.35 -1.83 -17.19
CA PRO A 382 -15.62 -1.08 -17.12
C PRO A 382 -15.47 0.43 -16.89
N ASN A 383 -14.31 0.90 -16.42
CA ASN A 383 -13.97 2.32 -16.29
C ASN A 383 -13.39 2.94 -17.60
N GLY A 384 -13.30 2.15 -18.68
CA GLY A 384 -12.78 2.58 -19.98
C GLY A 384 -11.26 2.53 -20.13
N SER A 385 -10.51 2.13 -19.10
CA SER A 385 -9.05 2.00 -19.20
C SER A 385 -8.66 0.68 -19.89
N ALA A 386 -7.63 0.72 -20.74
CA ALA A 386 -6.94 -0.45 -21.21
C ALA A 386 -6.15 -1.10 -20.07
N ALA A 387 -6.25 -2.41 -19.91
CA ALA A 387 -5.69 -3.13 -18.79
C ALA A 387 -5.03 -4.43 -19.23
N GLN A 388 -3.90 -4.72 -18.65
CA GLN A 388 -3.17 -5.96 -18.78
C GLN A 388 -3.39 -6.82 -17.52
N LEU A 389 -2.77 -7.99 -17.45
CA LEU A 389 -3.06 -8.97 -16.40
C LEU A 389 -2.90 -8.40 -14.97
N LEU A 390 -1.87 -7.60 -14.72
CA LEU A 390 -1.68 -6.92 -13.42
C LEU A 390 -2.85 -5.99 -13.10
N ASP A 391 -3.21 -5.14 -14.07
CA ASP A 391 -4.27 -4.15 -13.88
C ASP A 391 -5.64 -4.82 -13.63
N VAL A 392 -5.90 -5.95 -14.30
CA VAL A 392 -7.10 -6.76 -14.09
C VAL A 392 -7.15 -7.32 -12.67
N MET A 393 -6.02 -7.88 -12.18
CA MET A 393 -5.95 -8.42 -10.81
C MET A 393 -6.11 -7.33 -9.75
N ASP A 394 -5.46 -6.18 -9.94
CA ASP A 394 -5.61 -5.01 -9.07
C ASP A 394 -7.06 -4.49 -9.08
N TYR A 395 -7.66 -4.39 -10.27
CA TYR A 395 -9.04 -3.93 -10.43
C TYR A 395 -10.05 -4.84 -9.74
N ILE A 396 -9.90 -6.16 -9.87
CA ILE A 396 -10.77 -7.14 -9.21
C ILE A 396 -10.62 -7.05 -7.70
N SER A 397 -9.40 -7.04 -7.19
CA SER A 397 -9.15 -7.02 -5.75
C SER A 397 -9.64 -5.74 -5.09
N ASN A 398 -9.26 -4.57 -5.63
CA ASN A 398 -9.47 -3.29 -4.97
C ASN A 398 -10.80 -2.62 -5.30
N ARG A 399 -11.40 -2.89 -6.47
CA ARG A 399 -12.64 -2.23 -6.89
C ARG A 399 -13.89 -3.06 -6.67
N TYR A 400 -13.76 -4.39 -6.58
CA TYR A 400 -14.90 -5.26 -6.32
C TYR A 400 -14.81 -5.98 -4.97
N VAL A 401 -13.76 -6.75 -4.74
CA VAL A 401 -13.72 -7.63 -3.58
C VAL A 401 -13.63 -6.82 -2.27
N VAL A 402 -12.70 -5.87 -2.17
CA VAL A 402 -12.53 -5.04 -0.97
C VAL A 402 -13.79 -4.24 -0.63
N PRO A 403 -14.40 -3.45 -1.56
CA PRO A 403 -15.61 -2.70 -1.26
C PRO A 403 -16.81 -3.57 -0.89
N VAL A 404 -16.96 -4.77 -1.49
CA VAL A 404 -18.02 -5.71 -1.15
C VAL A 404 -17.86 -6.23 0.28
N VAL A 405 -16.65 -6.67 0.65
CA VAL A 405 -16.35 -7.11 2.03
C VAL A 405 -16.70 -6.02 3.02
N MET A 406 -16.30 -4.79 2.72
CA MET A 406 -16.53 -3.64 3.56
C MET A 406 -18.00 -3.25 3.68
N LEU A 407 -18.73 -3.18 2.56
CA LEU A 407 -20.14 -2.87 2.57
C LEU A 407 -20.89 -3.87 3.47
N ILE A 408 -20.55 -5.16 3.37
CA ILE A 408 -21.14 -6.19 4.19
C ILE A 408 -20.76 -5.98 5.67
N LEU A 409 -19.49 -5.69 5.97
CA LEU A 409 -19.03 -5.41 7.33
C LEU A 409 -19.73 -4.16 7.90
N PHE A 410 -19.85 -3.11 7.10
CA PHE A 410 -20.54 -1.88 7.51
C PHE A 410 -22.04 -2.10 7.77
N LEU A 411 -22.76 -2.74 6.84
CA LEU A 411 -24.19 -3.02 6.99
C LEU A 411 -24.50 -3.95 8.16
N THR A 412 -23.53 -4.78 8.55
CA THR A 412 -23.67 -5.71 9.66
C THR A 412 -23.10 -5.18 10.97
N SER A 413 -22.42 -4.01 10.93
CA SER A 413 -21.72 -3.43 12.09
C SER A 413 -22.62 -3.19 13.30
N THR A 414 -23.86 -2.77 13.11
CA THR A 414 -24.82 -2.54 14.21
C THR A 414 -25.16 -3.84 14.94
N GLY A 415 -25.37 -4.94 14.23
CA GLY A 415 -25.56 -6.28 14.81
C GLY A 415 -24.26 -6.91 15.30
N PHE A 416 -23.14 -6.63 14.64
CA PHE A 416 -21.81 -7.13 14.94
C PHE A 416 -21.21 -6.50 16.20
N TRP A 417 -21.40 -5.18 16.39
CA TRP A 417 -21.03 -4.48 17.62
C TRP A 417 -21.75 -5.04 18.84
N ASN A 418 -23.05 -5.37 18.73
CA ASN A 418 -23.79 -6.02 19.79
C ASN A 418 -23.26 -7.42 20.15
N LEU A 419 -22.63 -8.14 19.18
CA LEU A 419 -21.97 -9.43 19.41
C LEU A 419 -20.58 -9.27 20.04
N LEU A 420 -19.83 -8.21 19.69
CA LEU A 420 -18.49 -7.95 20.21
C LEU A 420 -18.50 -7.40 21.64
N PHE A 421 -19.52 -6.61 22.00
CA PHE A 421 -19.57 -5.85 23.25
C PHE A 421 -20.70 -6.28 24.21
N ARG A 422 -21.48 -7.30 23.85
CA ARG A 422 -22.40 -7.93 24.83
C ARG A 422 -21.57 -8.74 25.84
N HIS A 423 -21.20 -8.07 26.91
CA HIS A 423 -21.08 -8.59 28.28
C HIS A 423 -21.39 -7.48 29.26
#